data_717002ee9bba489d6d7577106439f124
#
_entry.id   717002ee9bba489d6d7577106439f124
#
_cell.length_a   1.000
_cell.length_b   1.000
_cell.length_c   1.000
_cell.angle_alpha   90.00
_cell.angle_beta   90.00
_cell.angle_gamma   90.00
#
_symmetry.space_group_name_H-M   'P 1'
#
loop_
_entity.id
_entity.type
_entity.pdbx_description
1 polymer ?
#
loop_
_entity_poly.entity_id
_entity_poly.type
_entity_poly.pdbx_seq_one_letter_code
_entity_poly.pdbx_strand_id
1 'polypeptide(L)'
;MWNIDSSDKYDAWFLTLDEECKEAVLERVLLLREYGPNLSRPYSDILHGSKKLKNLKELRNQTQKHILRVAYYFDSARNAFLLTGRDKKGKDQDRFYKDLIAESEVIVERHEKELENERRNKNDGK
;
A
#
# COMPACT_ATOMS: atom_id res chain seq x y z
N MET A 1 11.02 -13.41 -6.82
CA MET A 1 9.94 -12.42 -6.81
C MET A 1 9.53 -12.08 -5.40
N TRP A 2 9.06 -10.86 -5.21
CA TRP A 2 8.62 -10.41 -3.91
C TRP A 2 7.21 -10.92 -3.62
N ASN A 3 6.95 -11.28 -2.38
CA ASN A 3 5.62 -11.67 -1.95
C ASN A 3 4.77 -10.43 -1.73
N ILE A 4 3.56 -10.42 -2.29
CA ILE A 4 2.60 -9.32 -2.15
C ILE A 4 1.48 -9.79 -1.24
N ASP A 5 1.17 -9.00 -0.25
CA ASP A 5 0.04 -9.21 0.66
C ASP A 5 -0.78 -7.92 0.75
N SER A 6 -1.96 -7.96 1.32
CA SER A 6 -2.85 -6.81 1.34
C SER A 6 -3.71 -6.79 2.59
N SER A 7 -4.12 -5.57 2.96
CA SER A 7 -5.07 -5.36 4.06
C SER A 7 -6.51 -5.56 3.55
N ASP A 8 -7.41 -5.79 4.49
CA ASP A 8 -8.85 -5.85 4.18
C ASP A 8 -9.33 -4.53 3.58
N LYS A 9 -8.77 -3.42 4.03
CA LYS A 9 -9.12 -2.09 3.52
C LYS A 9 -8.77 -1.93 2.05
N TYR A 10 -7.56 -2.35 1.67
CA TYR A 10 -7.15 -2.35 0.26
C TYR A 10 -8.07 -3.25 -0.56
N ASP A 11 -8.33 -4.46 -0.08
CA ASP A 11 -9.15 -5.42 -0.80
C ASP A 11 -10.55 -4.88 -1.06
N ALA A 12 -11.18 -4.27 -0.05
CA ALA A 12 -12.50 -3.66 -0.19
C ALA A 12 -12.49 -2.51 -1.20
N TRP A 13 -11.46 -1.66 -1.14
CA TRP A 13 -11.32 -0.55 -2.09
C TRP A 13 -11.15 -1.08 -3.52
N PHE A 14 -10.31 -2.07 -3.71
CA PHE A 14 -10.04 -2.64 -5.04
C PHE A 14 -11.32 -3.14 -5.69
N LEU A 15 -12.20 -3.79 -4.91
CA LEU A 15 -13.46 -4.32 -5.42
C LEU A 15 -14.43 -3.23 -5.89
N THR A 16 -14.26 -1.98 -5.42
CA THR A 16 -15.11 -0.86 -5.87
C THR A 16 -14.71 -0.30 -7.23
N LEU A 17 -13.55 -0.66 -7.74
CA LEU A 17 -13.01 -0.09 -8.97
C LEU A 17 -13.69 -0.66 -10.22
N ASP A 18 -13.77 0.16 -11.27
CA ASP A 18 -14.16 -0.36 -12.58
C ASP A 18 -13.01 -1.19 -13.18
N GLU A 19 -13.29 -1.88 -14.29
CA GLU A 19 -12.32 -2.79 -14.90
C GLU A 19 -11.04 -2.08 -15.34
N GLU A 20 -11.16 -0.89 -15.90
CA GLU A 20 -9.98 -0.11 -16.35
C GLU A 20 -9.08 0.23 -15.17
N CYS A 21 -9.66 0.68 -14.06
CA CYS A 21 -8.91 1.00 -12.84
C CYS A 21 -8.30 -0.25 -12.21
N LYS A 22 -9.04 -1.35 -12.17
CA LYS A 22 -8.50 -2.63 -11.67
C LYS A 22 -7.28 -3.06 -12.46
N GLU A 23 -7.34 -3.00 -13.78
CA GLU A 23 -6.22 -3.35 -14.64
C GLU A 23 -5.02 -2.44 -14.40
N ALA A 24 -5.25 -1.14 -14.26
CA ALA A 24 -4.21 -0.17 -13.99
C ALA A 24 -3.50 -0.44 -12.64
N VAL A 25 -4.27 -0.75 -11.60
CA VAL A 25 -3.71 -1.07 -10.29
C VAL A 25 -2.93 -2.38 -10.33
N LEU A 26 -3.49 -3.42 -10.94
CA LEU A 26 -2.83 -4.73 -11.04
C LEU A 26 -1.52 -4.65 -11.80
N GLU A 27 -1.44 -3.83 -12.85
CA GLU A 27 -0.20 -3.62 -13.57
C GLU A 27 0.91 -3.11 -12.65
N ARG A 28 0.60 -2.16 -11.77
CA ARG A 28 1.58 -1.63 -10.81
C ARG A 28 1.94 -2.64 -9.73
N VAL A 29 0.97 -3.43 -9.29
CA VAL A 29 1.21 -4.50 -8.30
C VAL A 29 2.16 -5.55 -8.90
N LEU A 30 1.99 -5.90 -10.18
CA LEU A 30 2.90 -6.84 -10.85
C LEU A 30 4.32 -6.28 -10.95
N LEU A 31 4.48 -4.98 -11.22
CA LEU A 31 5.79 -4.34 -11.22
C LEU A 31 6.43 -4.37 -9.82
N LEU A 32 5.64 -4.12 -8.79
CA LEU A 32 6.11 -4.20 -7.41
C LEU A 32 6.58 -5.62 -7.07
N ARG A 33 5.85 -6.61 -7.51
CA ARG A 33 6.20 -8.01 -7.29
C ARG A 33 7.55 -8.36 -7.92
N GLU A 34 7.82 -7.81 -9.10
CA GLU A 34 9.07 -8.09 -9.81
C GLU A 34 10.26 -7.31 -9.26
N TYR A 35 10.09 -6.00 -9.06
CA TYR A 35 11.20 -5.11 -8.70
C TYR A 35 11.35 -4.85 -7.21
N GLY A 36 10.30 -5.08 -6.43
CA GLY A 36 10.36 -4.92 -4.97
C GLY A 36 10.80 -3.52 -4.54
N PRO A 37 11.75 -3.42 -3.60
CA PRO A 37 12.22 -2.12 -3.11
C PRO A 37 12.90 -1.27 -4.18
N ASN A 38 13.30 -1.84 -5.30
CA ASN A 38 13.93 -1.11 -6.41
C ASN A 38 12.92 -0.38 -7.31
N LEU A 39 11.63 -0.67 -7.15
CA LEU A 39 10.61 0.03 -7.92
C LEU A 39 10.61 1.52 -7.53
N SER A 40 10.62 2.40 -8.53
CA SER A 40 10.76 3.85 -8.34
C SER A 40 9.90 4.61 -9.35
N ARG A 41 10.04 5.94 -9.39
CA ARG A 41 9.32 6.76 -10.35
C ARG A 41 9.54 6.29 -11.78
N PRO A 42 8.54 6.38 -12.64
CA PRO A 42 7.21 6.98 -12.40
C PRO A 42 6.19 6.04 -11.74
N TYR A 43 6.57 4.81 -11.43
CA TYR A 43 5.65 3.76 -10.99
C TYR A 43 5.38 3.78 -9.49
N SER A 44 6.36 4.22 -8.72
CA SER A 44 6.30 4.28 -7.26
C SER A 44 7.08 5.48 -6.76
N ASP A 45 6.74 5.94 -5.55
CA ASP A 45 7.47 7.03 -4.89
C ASP A 45 7.36 6.87 -3.38
N ILE A 46 8.21 7.58 -2.66
CA ILE A 46 8.19 7.61 -1.21
C ILE A 46 7.07 8.54 -0.74
N LEU A 47 6.31 8.12 0.26
CA LEU A 47 5.33 8.98 0.94
C LEU A 47 6.00 9.69 2.10
N HIS A 48 6.24 10.99 1.93
CA HIS A 48 6.78 11.84 2.98
C HIS A 48 5.65 12.38 3.85
N GLY A 49 5.95 12.69 5.12
CA GLY A 49 4.99 13.33 6.00
C GLY A 49 4.49 12.48 7.15
N SER A 50 4.80 11.19 7.19
CA SER A 50 4.49 10.39 8.36
C SER A 50 5.54 10.66 9.45
N LYS A 51 5.07 11.03 10.65
CA LYS A 51 5.96 11.20 11.80
C LYS A 51 6.33 9.87 12.45
N LYS A 52 5.52 8.85 12.22
CA LYS A 52 5.69 7.53 12.82
C LYS A 52 6.45 6.56 11.93
N LEU A 53 6.30 6.69 10.62
CA LEU A 53 6.81 5.72 9.65
C LEU A 53 7.68 6.43 8.62
N LYS A 54 8.85 5.87 8.34
CA LYS A 54 9.78 6.42 7.34
C LYS A 54 9.80 5.61 6.05
N ASN A 55 9.12 4.48 6.03
CA ASN A 55 9.17 3.53 4.92
C ASN A 55 7.86 3.39 4.14
N LEU A 56 6.97 4.37 4.26
CA LEU A 56 5.75 4.39 3.46
C LEU A 56 6.06 4.76 2.03
N LYS A 57 5.41 4.07 1.10
CA LYS A 57 5.53 4.30 -0.33
C LYS A 57 4.15 4.31 -0.97
N GLU A 58 4.08 4.77 -2.21
CA GLU A 58 2.85 4.73 -3.00
C GLU A 58 3.12 4.15 -4.37
N LEU A 59 2.22 3.32 -4.86
CA LEU A 59 2.13 2.97 -6.27
C LEU A 59 1.37 4.09 -6.97
N ARG A 60 1.80 4.45 -8.17
CA ARG A 60 1.28 5.58 -8.93
C ARG A 60 0.76 5.11 -10.28
N ASN A 61 -0.49 5.36 -10.54
CA ASN A 61 -1.06 5.10 -11.86
C ASN A 61 -2.21 6.06 -12.14
N GLN A 62 -2.61 6.14 -13.38
CA GLN A 62 -3.74 6.96 -13.77
C GLN A 62 -4.41 6.37 -15.00
N THR A 63 -5.71 6.66 -15.11
CA THR A 63 -6.49 6.42 -16.32
C THR A 63 -6.90 7.79 -16.85
N GLN A 64 -7.72 7.83 -17.91
CA GLN A 64 -8.24 9.11 -18.39
C GLN A 64 -9.07 9.85 -17.34
N LYS A 65 -9.77 9.11 -16.47
CA LYS A 65 -10.73 9.67 -15.53
C LYS A 65 -10.25 9.68 -14.08
N HIS A 66 -9.19 8.94 -13.76
CA HIS A 66 -8.79 8.71 -12.38
C HIS A 66 -7.28 8.85 -12.17
N ILE A 67 -6.90 9.30 -10.99
CA ILE A 67 -5.49 9.39 -10.56
C ILE A 67 -5.36 8.50 -9.34
N LEU A 68 -4.85 7.28 -9.55
CA LEU A 68 -4.86 6.25 -8.52
C LEU A 68 -3.56 6.21 -7.73
N ARG A 69 -3.69 6.10 -6.42
CA ARG A 69 -2.55 5.94 -5.50
C ARG A 69 -2.83 4.79 -4.55
N VAL A 70 -1.87 3.89 -4.41
CA VAL A 70 -1.95 2.76 -3.46
C VAL A 70 -0.79 2.87 -2.49
N ALA A 71 -1.09 3.13 -1.21
CA ALA A 71 -0.07 3.16 -0.17
C ALA A 71 0.38 1.73 0.14
N TYR A 72 1.69 1.55 0.32
CA TYR A 72 2.26 0.26 0.67
C TYR A 72 3.58 0.45 1.44
N TYR A 73 4.06 -0.64 2.03
CA TYR A 73 5.36 -0.67 2.68
C TYR A 73 5.86 -2.12 2.67
N PHE A 74 7.14 -2.31 2.98
CA PHE A 74 7.68 -3.65 3.20
C PHE A 74 7.63 -3.93 4.69
N ASP A 75 6.85 -4.95 5.07
CA ASP A 75 6.59 -5.26 6.48
C ASP A 75 7.76 -5.99 7.15
N SER A 76 7.64 -6.24 8.44
CA SER A 76 8.71 -6.91 9.21
C SER A 76 8.93 -8.37 8.79
N ALA A 77 7.98 -8.96 8.06
CA ALA A 77 8.12 -10.29 7.47
C ALA A 77 8.65 -10.25 6.04
N ARG A 78 9.05 -9.05 5.55
CA ARG A 78 9.59 -8.80 4.21
C ARG A 78 8.61 -9.01 3.07
N ASN A 79 7.33 -8.84 3.34
CA ASN A 79 6.31 -8.81 2.31
C ASN A 79 6.06 -7.37 1.88
N ALA A 80 5.74 -7.17 0.61
CA ALA A 80 5.19 -5.90 0.16
C ALA A 80 3.71 -5.90 0.54
N PHE A 81 3.34 -5.06 1.49
CA PHE A 81 2.00 -5.03 2.05
C PHE A 81 1.22 -3.82 1.54
N LEU A 82 0.15 -4.10 0.78
CA LEU A 82 -0.72 -3.06 0.23
C LEU A 82 -1.69 -2.59 1.32
N LEU A 83 -1.65 -1.31 1.64
CA LEU A 83 -2.37 -0.76 2.79
C LEU A 83 -3.77 -0.28 2.43
N THR A 84 -3.86 0.67 1.51
CA THR A 84 -5.12 1.25 1.09
C THR A 84 -4.91 2.00 -0.22
N GLY A 85 -5.99 2.24 -0.94
CA GLY A 85 -5.94 2.98 -2.19
C GLY A 85 -6.95 4.12 -2.22
N ARG A 86 -6.68 5.12 -3.04
CA ARG A 86 -7.55 6.28 -3.21
C ARG A 86 -7.39 6.87 -4.61
N ASP A 87 -8.45 7.52 -5.07
CA ASP A 87 -8.43 8.32 -6.29
C ASP A 87 -8.16 9.78 -5.90
N LYS A 88 -7.08 10.32 -6.44
CA LYS A 88 -6.62 11.68 -6.14
C LYS A 88 -7.29 12.74 -7.02
N LYS A 89 -7.94 12.35 -8.09
CA LYS A 89 -8.51 13.28 -9.05
C LYS A 89 -9.53 14.21 -8.40
N GLY A 90 -9.36 15.52 -8.63
CA GLY A 90 -10.26 16.53 -8.09
C GLY A 90 -10.10 16.79 -6.59
N LYS A 91 -9.07 16.25 -5.96
CA LYS A 91 -8.84 16.41 -4.53
C LYS A 91 -7.75 17.44 -4.26
N ASP A 92 -7.90 18.14 -3.13
CA ASP A 92 -6.82 18.96 -2.60
C ASP A 92 -5.63 18.04 -2.25
N GLN A 93 -4.46 18.35 -2.81
CA GLN A 93 -3.30 17.45 -2.71
C GLN A 93 -2.83 17.27 -1.26
N ASP A 94 -2.72 18.34 -0.50
CA ASP A 94 -2.24 18.25 0.87
C ASP A 94 -3.17 17.42 1.75
N ARG A 95 -4.48 17.66 1.62
CA ARG A 95 -5.48 16.91 2.37
C ARG A 95 -5.53 15.45 1.95
N PHE A 96 -5.44 15.19 0.66
CA PHE A 96 -5.42 13.83 0.14
C PHE A 96 -4.29 13.01 0.77
N TYR A 97 -3.06 13.53 0.75
CA TYR A 97 -1.92 12.81 1.30
C TYR A 97 -1.94 12.73 2.81
N LYS A 98 -2.43 13.74 3.49
CA LYS A 98 -2.60 13.70 4.94
C LYS A 98 -3.54 12.57 5.35
N ASP A 99 -4.66 12.43 4.66
CA ASP A 99 -5.64 11.38 4.94
C ASP A 99 -5.08 9.99 4.58
N LEU A 100 -4.42 9.88 3.44
CA LEU A 100 -3.79 8.62 3.01
C LEU A 100 -2.76 8.13 4.01
N ILE A 101 -1.90 9.02 4.48
CA ILE A 101 -0.86 8.70 5.46
C ILE A 101 -1.47 8.32 6.80
N ALA A 102 -2.45 9.08 7.29
CA ALA A 102 -3.11 8.80 8.56
C ALA A 102 -3.76 7.41 8.55
N GLU A 103 -4.46 7.06 7.48
CA GLU A 103 -5.07 5.76 7.31
C GLU A 103 -4.02 4.66 7.26
N SER A 104 -2.94 4.90 6.53
CA SER A 104 -1.83 3.94 6.40
C SER A 104 -1.16 3.65 7.74
N GLU A 105 -0.94 4.68 8.56
CA GLU A 105 -0.32 4.51 9.88
C GLU A 105 -1.12 3.56 10.77
N VAL A 106 -2.44 3.69 10.76
CA VAL A 106 -3.34 2.82 11.55
C VAL A 106 -3.24 1.37 11.06
N ILE A 107 -3.23 1.18 9.75
CA ILE A 107 -3.18 -0.16 9.16
C ILE A 107 -1.83 -0.83 9.44
N VAL A 108 -0.74 -0.09 9.30
CA VAL A 108 0.61 -0.62 9.61
C VAL A 108 0.69 -1.06 11.07
N GLU A 109 0.21 -0.23 11.99
CA GLU A 109 0.25 -0.56 13.42
C GLU A 109 -0.49 -1.87 13.70
N ARG A 110 -1.69 -2.03 13.15
CA ARG A 110 -2.47 -3.26 13.30
C ARG A 110 -1.76 -4.46 12.70
N HIS A 111 -1.25 -4.31 11.49
CA HIS A 111 -0.58 -5.40 10.77
C HIS A 111 0.67 -5.88 11.51
N GLU A 112 1.50 -4.95 11.99
CA GLU A 112 2.71 -5.32 12.73
C GLU A 112 2.40 -6.01 14.05
N LYS A 113 1.31 -5.63 14.71
CA LYS A 113 0.86 -6.33 15.91
C LYS A 113 0.41 -7.76 15.60
N GLU A 114 -0.29 -7.95 14.51
CA GLU A 114 -0.71 -9.28 14.06
C GLU A 114 0.50 -10.16 13.74
N LEU A 115 1.50 -9.62 13.05
CA LEU A 115 2.74 -10.34 12.77
C LEU A 115 3.48 -10.71 14.06
N GLU A 116 3.53 -9.80 15.03
CA GLU A 116 4.14 -10.06 16.34
C GLU A 116 3.43 -11.19 17.08
N ASN A 117 2.10 -11.17 17.07
CA ASN A 117 1.29 -12.22 17.70
C ASN A 117 1.50 -13.58 17.04
N GLU A 118 1.60 -13.63 15.73
CA GLU A 118 1.90 -14.85 15.00
C GLU A 118 3.26 -15.43 15.40
N ARG A 119 4.28 -14.59 15.53
CA ARG A 119 5.61 -15.03 15.97
C ARG A 119 5.59 -15.59 17.38
N ARG A 120 4.87 -14.94 18.29
CA ARG A 120 4.70 -15.43 19.67
C ARG A 120 4.02 -16.78 19.71
N ASN A 121 2.92 -16.93 18.95
CA ASN A 121 2.19 -18.19 18.90
C ASN A 121 3.05 -19.33 18.37
N LYS A 122 3.89 -19.06 17.36
CA LYS A 122 4.84 -20.04 16.84
C LYS A 122 5.86 -20.49 17.90
N ASN A 123 6.35 -19.53 18.69
CA ASN A 123 7.34 -19.83 19.72
C ASN A 123 6.71 -20.57 20.90
N ASP A 124 5.51 -20.20 21.30
CA ASP A 124 4.78 -20.83 22.42
C ASP A 124 4.25 -22.21 22.08
N GLY A 125 4.05 -22.51 20.82
CA GLY A 125 3.57 -23.80 20.32
C GLY A 125 4.62 -24.91 20.30
N LYS A 126 5.80 -24.64 20.81
CA LYS A 126 6.87 -25.65 20.94
C LYS A 126 6.85 -26.30 22.35
#